data_a759865ba25a35f3405233a66de62ca5
#
_entry.id   a759865ba25a35f3405233a66de62ca5
#
_cell.length_a   1.000
_cell.length_b   1.000
_cell.length_c   1.000
_cell.angle_alpha   90.00
_cell.angle_beta   90.00
_cell.angle_gamma   90.00
#
_symmetry.space_group_name_H-M   'P 1'
#
loop_
_entity.id
_entity.type
_entity.pdbx_description
1 polymer ?
#
loop_
_entity_poly.entity_id
_entity_poly.type
_entity_poly.pdbx_seq_one_letter_code
_entity_poly.pdbx_strand_id
1 'polypeptide(L)'
;MSEEQVRESMEVDVVIVGGGPAGLSAAIRLMQLASENEYEITVCVVEKGSEIGAHILSGAVVDPIALDELIPDWKEKGAPLNTPVTENLHWVLSKTSKSTLPHFLMPPLLSNDGCYTLSLGNLCRWLAEQAEALGVEIYPGFAAAEVLYDLDGAVKGISTGDMGLQKDGTPGPNHEPGMELHAKYTFFAEGARGHLSKGIISKFELNNESEPQTYALGIKELWDVTPEKHIEGRIIHTQGWPLKETVGGGFI
;
A
#
# COMPACT_ATOMS: atom_id res chain seq x y z
N MET A 1 32.29 -22.03 -14.13
CA MET A 1 32.27 -21.27 -12.88
C MET A 1 31.85 -19.88 -13.29
N SER A 2 30.58 -19.53 -13.09
CA SER A 2 30.13 -18.14 -13.25
C SER A 2 30.88 -17.32 -12.20
N GLU A 3 31.56 -16.27 -12.63
CA GLU A 3 32.09 -15.26 -11.70
C GLU A 3 30.87 -14.78 -10.91
N GLU A 4 30.89 -14.97 -9.59
CA GLU A 4 29.91 -14.38 -8.68
C GLU A 4 30.09 -12.87 -8.84
N GLN A 5 29.14 -12.25 -9.52
CA GLN A 5 29.12 -10.79 -9.70
C GLN A 5 28.93 -10.19 -8.31
N VAL A 6 29.96 -9.52 -7.79
CA VAL A 6 29.89 -8.87 -6.48
C VAL A 6 28.87 -7.75 -6.58
N ARG A 7 27.74 -7.89 -5.89
CA ARG A 7 26.72 -6.85 -5.78
C ARG A 7 27.20 -5.74 -4.84
N GLU A 8 26.90 -4.52 -5.19
CA GLU A 8 27.10 -3.40 -4.27
C GLU A 8 26.16 -3.57 -3.05
N SER A 9 26.61 -3.10 -1.89
CA SER A 9 25.84 -3.20 -0.66
C SER A 9 25.76 -1.87 0.06
N MET A 10 24.63 -1.62 0.69
CA MET A 10 24.36 -0.48 1.57
C MET A 10 23.86 -0.99 2.92
N GLU A 11 24.30 -0.34 4.00
CA GLU A 11 23.85 -0.66 5.36
C GLU A 11 22.90 0.43 5.86
N VAL A 12 21.76 0.02 6.41
CA VAL A 12 20.77 0.89 7.04
C VAL A 12 20.28 0.27 8.36
N ASP A 13 19.65 1.06 9.21
CA ASP A 13 19.03 0.50 10.42
C ASP A 13 17.73 -0.25 10.08
N VAL A 14 16.93 0.33 9.19
CA VAL A 14 15.63 -0.24 8.79
C VAL A 14 15.46 -0.17 7.28
N VAL A 15 15.16 -1.32 6.67
CA VAL A 15 14.67 -1.37 5.29
C VAL A 15 13.17 -1.72 5.28
N ILE A 16 12.39 -0.99 4.50
CA ILE A 16 10.95 -1.19 4.32
C ILE A 16 10.69 -1.55 2.86
N VAL A 17 10.10 -2.70 2.62
CA VAL A 17 9.72 -3.19 1.30
C VAL A 17 8.28 -2.83 1.00
N GLY A 18 8.08 -1.84 0.14
CA GLY A 18 6.79 -1.34 -0.32
C GLY A 18 6.47 0.08 0.16
N GLY A 19 6.37 1.01 -0.79
CA GLY A 19 5.99 2.42 -0.63
C GLY A 19 4.48 2.67 -0.60
N GLY A 20 3.71 1.72 -0.06
CA GLY A 20 2.28 1.87 0.18
C GLY A 20 1.97 2.53 1.52
N PRO A 21 0.66 2.68 1.87
CA PRO A 21 0.26 3.34 3.11
C PRO A 21 0.92 2.75 4.35
N ALA A 22 1.04 1.41 4.43
CA ALA A 22 1.63 0.72 5.57
C ALA A 22 3.12 1.02 5.71
N GLY A 23 3.89 0.91 4.63
CA GLY A 23 5.33 1.16 4.64
C GLY A 23 5.67 2.61 4.94
N LEU A 24 4.97 3.56 4.31
CA LEU A 24 5.18 4.98 4.53
C LEU A 24 4.78 5.42 5.94
N SER A 25 3.66 4.92 6.47
CA SER A 25 3.25 5.20 7.84
C SER A 25 4.26 4.65 8.86
N ALA A 26 4.80 3.44 8.62
CA ALA A 26 5.85 2.87 9.47
C ALA A 26 7.13 3.72 9.43
N ALA A 27 7.56 4.15 8.23
CA ALA A 27 8.72 5.00 8.05
C ALA A 27 8.58 6.33 8.80
N ILE A 28 7.44 7.02 8.62
CA ILE A 28 7.14 8.29 9.30
C ILE A 28 7.18 8.10 10.82
N ARG A 29 6.48 7.07 11.34
CA ARG A 29 6.41 6.86 12.78
C ARG A 29 7.76 6.49 13.39
N LEU A 30 8.57 5.70 12.70
CA LEU A 30 9.94 5.39 13.13
C LEU A 30 10.79 6.65 13.27
N MET A 31 10.77 7.53 12.27
CA MET A 31 11.52 8.78 12.31
C MET A 31 11.03 9.75 13.38
N GLN A 32 9.70 9.81 13.61
CA GLN A 32 9.13 10.58 14.72
C GLN A 32 9.63 10.05 16.07
N LEU A 33 9.54 8.73 16.28
CA LEU A 33 10.01 8.11 17.53
C LEU A 33 11.51 8.27 17.73
N ALA A 34 12.30 8.20 16.68
CA ALA A 34 13.73 8.44 16.74
C ALA A 34 14.03 9.88 17.19
N SER A 35 13.34 10.84 16.60
CA SER A 35 13.45 12.26 16.99
C SER A 35 12.98 12.51 18.44
N GLU A 36 11.83 11.92 18.84
CA GLU A 36 11.29 12.04 20.21
C GLU A 36 12.25 11.49 21.28
N ASN A 37 13.07 10.50 20.92
CA ASN A 37 14.00 9.82 21.85
C ASN A 37 15.48 10.18 21.59
N GLU A 38 15.75 11.14 20.75
CA GLU A 38 17.11 11.61 20.40
C GLU A 38 18.02 10.48 19.85
N TYR A 39 17.43 9.53 19.07
CA TYR A 39 18.16 8.50 18.36
C TYR A 39 18.39 8.90 16.90
N GLU A 40 19.57 8.59 16.38
CA GLU A 40 19.87 8.64 14.96
C GLU A 40 19.63 7.25 14.35
N ILE A 41 18.72 7.16 13.38
CA ILE A 41 18.46 5.95 12.61
C ILE A 41 18.38 6.27 11.12
N THR A 42 18.80 5.30 10.32
CA THR A 42 18.65 5.34 8.86
C THR A 42 17.49 4.44 8.45
N VAL A 43 16.51 5.02 7.74
CA VAL A 43 15.33 4.30 7.23
C VAL A 43 15.29 4.42 5.72
N CYS A 44 15.24 3.27 5.04
CA CYS A 44 15.16 3.16 3.59
C CYS A 44 13.87 2.47 3.18
N VAL A 45 13.14 3.03 2.21
CA VAL A 45 11.96 2.43 1.60
C VAL A 45 12.26 2.09 0.14
N VAL A 46 12.08 0.83 -0.24
CA VAL A 46 12.16 0.40 -1.64
C VAL A 46 10.76 0.16 -2.20
N GLU A 47 10.52 0.67 -3.41
CA GLU A 47 9.23 0.52 -4.11
C GLU A 47 9.47 0.04 -5.54
N LYS A 48 8.76 -1.02 -5.95
CA LYS A 48 8.87 -1.58 -7.31
C LYS A 48 8.27 -0.69 -8.40
N GLY A 49 7.31 0.15 -8.05
CA GLY A 49 6.71 1.12 -8.97
C GLY A 49 7.72 2.20 -9.34
N SER A 50 7.62 2.72 -10.55
CA SER A 50 8.48 3.80 -11.06
C SER A 50 8.35 5.11 -10.25
N GLU A 51 7.27 5.24 -9.50
CA GLU A 51 7.00 6.31 -8.54
C GLU A 51 6.09 5.78 -7.42
N ILE A 52 6.09 6.45 -6.29
CA ILE A 52 5.17 6.13 -5.20
C ILE A 52 3.72 6.30 -5.67
N GLY A 53 2.89 5.32 -5.37
CA GLY A 53 1.48 5.32 -5.76
C GLY A 53 1.16 4.77 -7.15
N ALA A 54 2.16 4.50 -8.02
CA ALA A 54 1.94 4.03 -9.38
C ALA A 54 1.17 2.69 -9.46
N HIS A 55 1.40 1.79 -8.52
CA HIS A 55 0.75 0.48 -8.47
C HIS A 55 -0.45 0.40 -7.52
N ILE A 56 -0.86 1.53 -6.96
CA ILE A 56 -2.00 1.58 -6.04
C ILE A 56 -3.29 1.74 -6.84
N LEU A 57 -4.24 0.85 -6.59
CA LEU A 57 -5.57 0.98 -7.15
C LEU A 57 -6.25 2.22 -6.58
N SER A 58 -6.42 3.25 -7.41
CA SER A 58 -6.92 4.56 -7.03
C SER A 58 -8.41 4.55 -6.67
N GLY A 59 -8.84 5.56 -5.91
CA GLY A 59 -10.20 5.73 -5.41
C GLY A 59 -10.45 4.88 -4.15
N ALA A 60 -10.51 5.54 -3.04
CA ALA A 60 -10.78 4.92 -1.74
C ALA A 60 -11.67 5.85 -0.90
N VAL A 61 -12.31 5.26 0.09
CA VAL A 61 -12.85 5.99 1.24
C VAL A 61 -11.89 5.75 2.39
N VAL A 62 -11.44 6.81 3.00
CA VAL A 62 -10.46 6.75 4.09
C VAL A 62 -11.05 7.38 5.34
N ASP A 63 -11.00 6.63 6.44
CA ASP A 63 -11.22 7.14 7.78
C ASP A 63 -9.94 7.86 8.22
N PRO A 64 -9.98 9.15 8.57
CA PRO A 64 -8.79 9.92 8.90
C PRO A 64 -8.18 9.59 10.26
N ILE A 65 -8.78 8.73 11.08
CA ILE A 65 -8.32 8.43 12.47
C ILE A 65 -6.81 8.11 12.51
N ALA A 66 -6.35 7.20 11.64
CA ALA A 66 -4.94 6.83 11.61
C ALA A 66 -4.03 8.00 11.16
N LEU A 67 -4.55 8.87 10.30
CA LEU A 67 -3.81 10.05 9.85
C LEU A 67 -3.81 11.16 10.93
N ASP A 68 -4.91 11.31 11.66
CA ASP A 68 -5.00 12.21 12.83
C ASP A 68 -3.98 11.82 13.92
N GLU A 69 -3.75 10.51 14.10
CA GLU A 69 -2.74 10.02 15.05
C GLU A 69 -1.30 10.19 14.52
N LEU A 70 -1.07 9.91 13.24
CA LEU A 70 0.28 9.92 12.65
C LEU A 70 0.77 11.33 12.37
N ILE A 71 -0.07 12.19 11.81
CA ILE A 71 0.24 13.57 11.41
C ILE A 71 -0.94 14.46 11.79
N PRO A 72 -1.07 14.87 13.05
CA PRO A 72 -2.24 15.63 13.54
C PRO A 72 -2.54 16.93 12.77
N ASP A 73 -1.52 17.54 12.19
CA ASP A 73 -1.58 18.74 11.37
C ASP A 73 -1.68 18.48 9.85
N TRP A 74 -2.19 17.31 9.46
CA TRP A 74 -2.26 16.89 8.05
C TRP A 74 -3.07 17.85 7.15
N LYS A 75 -4.08 18.54 7.73
CA LYS A 75 -4.90 19.54 7.01
C LYS A 75 -4.07 20.75 6.63
N GLU A 76 -3.31 21.27 7.58
CA GLU A 76 -2.41 22.42 7.40
C GLU A 76 -1.26 22.07 6.45
N LYS A 77 -0.82 20.82 6.47
CA LYS A 77 0.21 20.26 5.56
C LYS A 77 -0.32 19.91 4.19
N GLY A 78 -1.61 20.13 3.93
CA GLY A 78 -2.18 19.96 2.60
C GLY A 78 -2.33 18.50 2.16
N ALA A 79 -2.64 17.59 3.07
CA ALA A 79 -2.99 16.21 2.70
C ALA A 79 -4.16 16.19 1.71
N PRO A 80 -4.17 15.30 0.70
CA PRO A 80 -5.15 15.32 -0.39
C PRO A 80 -6.53 14.72 0.00
N LEU A 81 -7.01 15.05 1.22
CA LEU A 81 -8.32 14.68 1.73
C LEU A 81 -9.30 15.84 1.57
N ASN A 82 -9.66 16.17 0.32
CA ASN A 82 -10.41 17.37 -0.01
C ASN A 82 -11.92 17.13 -0.14
N THR A 83 -12.36 15.88 -0.27
CA THR A 83 -13.75 15.53 -0.53
C THR A 83 -14.33 14.71 0.63
N PRO A 84 -14.93 15.36 1.63
CA PRO A 84 -15.61 14.64 2.72
C PRO A 84 -16.80 13.85 2.20
N VAL A 85 -17.11 12.74 2.85
CA VAL A 85 -18.31 11.98 2.57
C VAL A 85 -19.52 12.79 3.00
N THR A 86 -20.46 13.02 2.08
CA THR A 86 -21.68 13.80 2.29
C THR A 86 -22.93 12.95 2.33
N GLU A 87 -22.91 11.77 1.70
CA GLU A 87 -24.06 10.89 1.61
C GLU A 87 -23.65 9.42 1.52
N ASN A 88 -24.23 8.58 2.37
CA ASN A 88 -24.06 7.13 2.37
C ASN A 88 -25.33 6.45 1.89
N LEU A 89 -25.29 5.76 0.76
CA LEU A 89 -26.44 5.04 0.20
C LEU A 89 -26.16 3.54 0.12
N HIS A 90 -27.19 2.75 0.37
CA HIS A 90 -27.14 1.29 0.23
C HIS A 90 -28.25 0.85 -0.74
N TRP A 91 -27.86 0.32 -1.89
CA TRP A 91 -28.78 -0.12 -2.93
C TRP A 91 -28.78 -1.63 -3.08
N VAL A 92 -29.98 -2.18 -3.11
CA VAL A 92 -30.22 -3.53 -3.59
C VAL A 92 -30.67 -3.43 -5.04
N LEU A 93 -29.86 -4.00 -5.93
CA LEU A 93 -30.06 -3.94 -7.38
C LEU A 93 -30.85 -5.15 -7.88
N SER A 94 -31.81 -4.90 -8.76
CA SER A 94 -32.41 -5.90 -9.64
C SER A 94 -31.97 -5.62 -11.09
N LYS A 95 -32.40 -6.44 -12.04
CA LYS A 95 -32.07 -6.23 -13.45
C LYS A 95 -32.52 -4.86 -14.00
N THR A 96 -33.61 -4.30 -13.47
CA THR A 96 -34.26 -3.11 -14.02
C THR A 96 -34.58 -2.03 -12.99
N SER A 97 -34.29 -2.29 -11.73
CA SER A 97 -34.64 -1.37 -10.64
C SER A 97 -33.63 -1.41 -9.50
N LYS A 98 -33.72 -0.43 -8.61
CA LYS A 98 -33.01 -0.41 -7.35
C LYS A 98 -33.98 -0.13 -6.19
N SER A 99 -33.66 -0.68 -5.03
CA SER A 99 -34.29 -0.34 -3.76
C SER A 99 -33.22 0.22 -2.84
N THR A 100 -33.55 1.32 -2.14
CA THR A 100 -32.62 1.91 -1.17
C THR A 100 -32.92 1.37 0.21
N LEU A 101 -31.92 0.82 0.88
CA LEU A 101 -32.04 0.44 2.28
C LEU A 101 -31.74 1.66 3.16
N PRO A 102 -32.55 1.92 4.19
CA PRO A 102 -32.29 3.01 5.12
C PRO A 102 -30.96 2.83 5.84
N HIS A 103 -30.12 3.86 5.84
CA HIS A 103 -28.78 3.80 6.43
C HIS A 103 -28.79 3.39 7.91
N PHE A 104 -29.79 3.84 8.68
CA PHE A 104 -29.92 3.52 10.12
C PHE A 104 -30.15 2.02 10.42
N LEU A 105 -30.48 1.22 9.39
CA LEU A 105 -30.60 -0.25 9.52
C LEU A 105 -29.28 -0.98 9.21
N MET A 106 -28.27 -0.25 8.77
CA MET A 106 -26.97 -0.85 8.44
C MET A 106 -26.08 -0.99 9.67
N PRO A 107 -25.21 -2.01 9.70
CA PRO A 107 -24.20 -2.10 10.74
C PRO A 107 -23.33 -0.83 10.79
N PRO A 108 -22.90 -0.37 11.97
CA PRO A 108 -22.05 0.83 12.11
C PRO A 108 -20.79 0.79 11.26
N LEU A 109 -20.22 -0.40 11.02
CA LEU A 109 -19.04 -0.59 10.18
C LEU A 109 -19.26 -0.25 8.70
N LEU A 110 -20.51 -0.09 8.26
CA LEU A 110 -20.84 0.39 6.90
C LEU A 110 -21.10 1.89 6.85
N SER A 111 -20.98 2.61 7.98
CA SER A 111 -20.99 4.07 7.98
C SER A 111 -19.63 4.60 7.52
N ASN A 112 -19.69 5.62 6.67
CA ASN A 112 -18.51 6.39 6.24
C ASN A 112 -18.62 7.85 6.70
N ASP A 113 -19.37 8.09 7.76
CA ASP A 113 -19.52 9.44 8.33
C ASP A 113 -18.19 9.92 8.89
N GLY A 114 -17.75 11.11 8.49
CA GLY A 114 -16.43 11.65 8.84
C GLY A 114 -15.28 11.17 7.96
N CYS A 115 -15.53 10.23 7.05
CA CYS A 115 -14.52 9.75 6.09
C CYS A 115 -14.37 10.70 4.88
N TYR A 116 -13.36 10.45 4.08
CA TYR A 116 -13.05 11.21 2.86
C TYR A 116 -12.92 10.28 1.65
N THR A 117 -13.45 10.71 0.51
CA THR A 117 -13.16 10.07 -0.78
C THR A 117 -11.89 10.68 -1.37
N LEU A 118 -10.98 9.85 -1.85
CA LEU A 118 -9.71 10.31 -2.39
C LEU A 118 -9.06 9.31 -3.33
N SER A 119 -8.00 9.76 -4.01
CA SER A 119 -7.05 8.87 -4.66
C SER A 119 -6.01 8.39 -3.65
N LEU A 120 -5.98 7.10 -3.36
CA LEU A 120 -5.01 6.51 -2.43
C LEU A 120 -3.57 6.66 -2.96
N GLY A 121 -3.37 6.67 -4.28
CA GLY A 121 -2.07 6.97 -4.90
C GLY A 121 -1.58 8.38 -4.57
N ASN A 122 -2.50 9.38 -4.59
CA ASN A 122 -2.14 10.75 -4.21
C ASN A 122 -1.81 10.86 -2.72
N LEU A 123 -2.55 10.16 -1.86
CA LEU A 123 -2.24 10.11 -0.44
C LEU A 123 -0.86 9.51 -0.20
N CYS A 124 -0.51 8.43 -0.90
CA CYS A 124 0.82 7.82 -0.74
C CYS A 124 1.94 8.75 -1.23
N ARG A 125 1.76 9.49 -2.33
CA ARG A 125 2.75 10.49 -2.76
C ARG A 125 2.97 11.56 -1.68
N TRP A 126 1.87 12.09 -1.13
CA TRP A 126 1.96 13.06 -0.06
C TRP A 126 2.62 12.48 1.22
N LEU A 127 2.30 11.23 1.60
CA LEU A 127 2.97 10.55 2.72
C LEU A 127 4.47 10.35 2.45
N ALA A 128 4.86 10.07 1.21
CA ALA A 128 6.27 9.97 0.84
C ALA A 128 6.99 11.30 1.03
N GLU A 129 6.40 12.43 0.61
CA GLU A 129 6.95 13.76 0.85
C GLU A 129 7.12 14.04 2.35
N GLN A 130 6.15 13.61 3.19
CA GLN A 130 6.27 13.76 4.64
C GLN A 130 7.39 12.87 5.22
N ALA A 131 7.56 11.65 4.71
CA ALA A 131 8.62 10.74 5.11
C ALA A 131 10.01 11.27 4.73
N GLU A 132 10.17 11.75 3.50
CA GLU A 132 11.42 12.37 3.02
C GLU A 132 11.79 13.62 3.82
N ALA A 133 10.80 14.45 4.19
CA ALA A 133 11.00 15.61 5.05
C ALA A 133 11.53 15.25 6.44
N LEU A 134 11.29 14.02 6.91
CA LEU A 134 11.83 13.48 8.16
C LEU A 134 13.18 12.75 7.97
N GLY A 135 13.72 12.69 6.75
CA GLY A 135 15.00 12.05 6.45
C GLY A 135 14.91 10.59 6.03
N VAL A 136 13.73 10.09 5.66
CA VAL A 136 13.60 8.75 5.06
C VAL A 136 14.12 8.77 3.64
N GLU A 137 14.93 7.78 3.28
CA GLU A 137 15.39 7.57 1.90
C GLU A 137 14.37 6.69 1.15
N ILE A 138 13.82 7.20 0.05
CA ILE A 138 12.81 6.47 -0.73
C ILE A 138 13.37 6.20 -2.13
N TYR A 139 13.37 4.91 -2.52
CA TYR A 139 13.89 4.43 -3.80
C TYR A 139 12.77 3.82 -4.64
N PRO A 140 12.05 4.61 -5.45
CA PRO A 140 11.11 4.09 -6.43
C PRO A 140 11.84 3.47 -7.62
N GLY A 141 11.23 2.46 -8.25
CA GLY A 141 11.82 1.70 -9.33
C GLY A 141 12.70 0.53 -8.89
N PHE A 142 12.99 0.40 -7.58
CA PHE A 142 13.80 -0.68 -7.04
C PHE A 142 12.91 -1.77 -6.43
N ALA A 143 12.75 -2.87 -7.16
CA ALA A 143 12.00 -4.02 -6.68
C ALA A 143 12.87 -4.90 -5.78
N ALA A 144 12.45 -5.12 -4.54
CA ALA A 144 13.06 -6.16 -3.71
C ALA A 144 12.81 -7.54 -4.34
N ALA A 145 13.88 -8.28 -4.61
CA ALA A 145 13.84 -9.56 -5.33
C ALA A 145 14.04 -10.77 -4.42
N GLU A 146 14.93 -10.66 -3.43
CA GLU A 146 15.27 -11.75 -2.53
C GLU A 146 15.41 -11.26 -1.10
N VAL A 147 15.15 -12.15 -0.16
CA VAL A 147 15.41 -11.91 1.27
C VAL A 147 16.80 -12.46 1.60
N LEU A 148 17.62 -11.63 2.21
CA LEU A 148 18.94 -12.00 2.66
C LEU A 148 18.88 -12.54 4.09
N TYR A 149 19.60 -13.62 4.33
CA TYR A 149 19.67 -14.28 5.65
C TYR A 149 21.11 -14.32 6.13
N ASP A 150 21.30 -14.25 7.43
CA ASP A 150 22.59 -14.51 8.07
C ASP A 150 22.85 -16.02 8.23
N LEU A 151 23.97 -16.36 8.84
CA LEU A 151 24.38 -17.75 9.07
C LEU A 151 23.45 -18.51 10.03
N ASP A 152 22.75 -17.79 10.89
CA ASP A 152 21.79 -18.35 11.87
C ASP A 152 20.37 -18.42 11.27
N GLY A 153 20.18 -17.96 10.05
CA GLY A 153 18.93 -17.95 9.30
C GLY A 153 18.00 -16.79 9.64
N ALA A 154 18.47 -15.79 10.39
CA ALA A 154 17.74 -14.56 10.62
C ALA A 154 17.77 -13.65 9.39
N VAL A 155 16.72 -12.84 9.20
CA VAL A 155 16.67 -11.86 8.10
C VAL A 155 17.69 -10.75 8.38
N LYS A 156 18.58 -10.50 7.43
CA LYS A 156 19.59 -9.44 7.50
C LYS A 156 19.39 -8.33 6.48
N GLY A 157 18.31 -8.40 5.69
CA GLY A 157 18.01 -7.41 4.65
C GLY A 157 17.37 -8.02 3.41
N ILE A 158 17.49 -7.31 2.30
CA ILE A 158 16.99 -7.73 0.98
C ILE A 158 18.01 -7.46 -0.11
N SER A 159 17.87 -8.13 -1.26
CA SER A 159 18.50 -7.69 -2.50
C SER A 159 17.46 -7.13 -3.46
N THR A 160 17.86 -6.14 -4.26
CA THR A 160 17.04 -5.65 -5.37
C THR A 160 17.27 -6.53 -6.60
N GLY A 161 16.29 -6.51 -7.52
CA GLY A 161 16.44 -7.19 -8.81
C GLY A 161 17.43 -6.49 -9.73
N ASP A 162 18.04 -7.25 -10.62
CA ASP A 162 18.89 -6.71 -11.67
C ASP A 162 18.10 -5.79 -12.61
N MET A 163 18.69 -4.72 -13.05
CA MET A 163 18.12 -3.79 -14.02
C MET A 163 18.62 -4.06 -15.44
N GLY A 164 17.88 -3.61 -16.44
CA GLY A 164 18.30 -3.73 -17.84
C GLY A 164 18.33 -5.15 -18.40
N LEU A 165 17.60 -6.09 -17.81
CA LEU A 165 17.43 -7.43 -18.37
C LEU A 165 16.55 -7.39 -19.62
N GLN A 166 16.85 -8.24 -20.60
CA GLN A 166 16.02 -8.50 -21.76
C GLN A 166 14.80 -9.37 -21.39
N LYS A 167 13.84 -9.49 -22.29
CA LYS A 167 12.62 -10.28 -22.05
C LYS A 167 12.85 -11.77 -21.77
N ASP A 168 13.97 -12.30 -22.23
CA ASP A 168 14.41 -13.67 -21.99
C ASP A 168 15.24 -13.85 -20.71
N GLY A 169 15.42 -12.77 -19.93
CA GLY A 169 16.21 -12.76 -18.69
C GLY A 169 17.70 -12.61 -18.88
N THR A 170 18.20 -12.43 -20.11
CA THR A 170 19.63 -12.21 -20.36
C THR A 170 20.01 -10.74 -20.14
N PRO A 171 21.26 -10.45 -19.73
CA PRO A 171 21.75 -9.10 -19.60
C PRO A 171 21.62 -8.30 -20.90
N GLY A 172 21.02 -7.12 -20.84
CA GLY A 172 20.94 -6.17 -21.95
C GLY A 172 22.15 -5.19 -21.94
N PRO A 173 22.18 -4.24 -22.90
CA PRO A 173 23.27 -3.26 -22.98
C PRO A 173 23.40 -2.35 -21.75
N ASN A 174 22.31 -2.15 -21.02
CA ASN A 174 22.23 -1.33 -19.80
C ASN A 174 21.98 -2.22 -18.57
N HIS A 175 22.53 -3.43 -18.57
CA HIS A 175 22.42 -4.33 -17.42
C HIS A 175 23.23 -3.78 -16.25
N GLU A 176 22.55 -3.65 -15.11
CA GLU A 176 23.15 -3.32 -13.83
C GLU A 176 22.72 -4.39 -12.82
N PRO A 177 23.66 -5.02 -12.09
CA PRO A 177 23.31 -5.95 -11.03
C PRO A 177 22.51 -5.26 -9.95
N GLY A 178 21.56 -5.98 -9.36
CA GLY A 178 20.88 -5.51 -8.16
C GLY A 178 21.85 -5.33 -7.00
N MET A 179 21.49 -4.48 -6.05
CA MET A 179 22.28 -4.21 -4.85
C MET A 179 21.71 -4.94 -3.63
N GLU A 180 22.53 -5.12 -2.61
CA GLU A 180 22.10 -5.63 -1.32
C GLU A 180 21.85 -4.49 -0.33
N LEU A 181 20.70 -4.50 0.33
CA LEU A 181 20.37 -3.61 1.44
C LEU A 181 20.41 -4.42 2.74
N HIS A 182 21.48 -4.23 3.49
CA HIS A 182 21.65 -4.87 4.78
C HIS A 182 21.00 -4.00 5.86
N ALA A 183 20.18 -4.59 6.73
CA ALA A 183 19.45 -3.86 7.74
C ALA A 183 19.34 -4.63 9.07
N LYS A 184 19.28 -3.89 10.16
CA LYS A 184 18.99 -4.48 11.48
C LYS A 184 17.55 -4.98 11.56
N TYR A 185 16.61 -4.28 10.88
CA TYR A 185 15.20 -4.63 10.79
C TYR A 185 14.70 -4.51 9.36
N THR A 186 13.89 -5.48 8.93
CA THR A 186 13.26 -5.49 7.61
C THR A 186 11.75 -5.55 7.76
N PHE A 187 11.04 -4.55 7.22
CA PHE A 187 9.58 -4.51 7.19
C PHE A 187 9.08 -4.93 5.82
N PHE A 188 8.24 -5.95 5.74
CA PHE A 188 7.60 -6.39 4.52
C PHE A 188 6.19 -5.78 4.41
N ALA A 189 6.09 -4.63 3.77
CA ALA A 189 4.84 -3.87 3.55
C ALA A 189 4.32 -4.02 2.11
N GLU A 190 4.44 -5.21 1.54
CA GLU A 190 4.17 -5.55 0.13
C GLU A 190 2.69 -5.68 -0.24
N GLY A 191 1.79 -5.40 0.69
CA GLY A 191 0.35 -5.56 0.50
C GLY A 191 -0.14 -7.01 0.59
N ALA A 192 -1.40 -7.24 0.18
CA ALA A 192 -2.10 -8.51 0.40
C ALA A 192 -1.47 -9.73 -0.31
N ARG A 193 -0.63 -9.53 -1.31
CA ARG A 193 0.00 -10.60 -2.11
C ARG A 193 1.48 -10.38 -2.34
N GLY A 194 2.17 -9.88 -1.35
CA GLY A 194 3.63 -9.71 -1.38
C GLY A 194 4.35 -11.01 -1.74
N HIS A 195 5.33 -10.95 -2.64
CA HIS A 195 6.01 -12.17 -3.08
C HIS A 195 7.09 -12.62 -2.10
N LEU A 196 7.84 -11.70 -1.49
CA LEU A 196 8.82 -12.02 -0.45
C LEU A 196 8.12 -12.47 0.84
N SER A 197 7.02 -11.80 1.19
CA SER A 197 6.20 -12.16 2.36
C SER A 197 5.74 -13.61 2.33
N LYS A 198 5.42 -14.16 1.15
CA LYS A 198 5.07 -15.60 1.02
C LYS A 198 6.23 -16.51 1.40
N GLY A 199 7.44 -16.16 0.99
CA GLY A 199 8.65 -16.90 1.34
C GLY A 199 8.92 -16.86 2.85
N ILE A 200 8.81 -15.67 3.46
CA ILE A 200 8.98 -15.46 4.91
C ILE A 200 7.93 -16.26 5.70
N ILE A 201 6.65 -16.14 5.33
CA ILE A 201 5.56 -16.86 5.99
C ILE A 201 5.82 -18.38 5.94
N SER A 202 6.22 -18.90 4.79
CA SER A 202 6.51 -20.32 4.65
C SER A 202 7.76 -20.76 5.41
N LYS A 203 8.85 -19.97 5.37
CA LYS A 203 10.12 -20.32 6.02
C LYS A 203 10.02 -20.35 7.53
N PHE A 204 9.29 -19.39 8.11
CA PHE A 204 9.14 -19.25 9.55
C PHE A 204 7.79 -19.78 10.08
N GLU A 205 7.02 -20.45 9.22
CA GLU A 205 5.74 -21.08 9.57
C GLU A 205 4.75 -20.12 10.24
N LEU A 206 4.73 -18.83 9.80
CA LEU A 206 3.98 -17.76 10.47
C LEU A 206 2.46 -17.89 10.34
N ASN A 207 1.95 -18.80 9.51
CA ASN A 207 0.53 -19.00 9.30
C ASN A 207 -0.02 -20.32 9.89
N ASN A 208 0.75 -21.03 10.72
CA ASN A 208 0.36 -22.34 11.26
C ASN A 208 -0.93 -22.30 12.11
N GLU A 209 -1.21 -21.16 12.76
CA GLU A 209 -2.39 -20.95 13.59
C GLU A 209 -3.41 -20.01 12.94
N SER A 210 -3.22 -19.66 11.66
CA SER A 210 -4.08 -18.70 10.97
C SER A 210 -5.16 -19.43 10.17
N GLU A 211 -6.36 -18.84 10.13
CA GLU A 211 -7.41 -19.27 9.19
C GLU A 211 -6.96 -19.04 7.73
N PRO A 212 -7.45 -19.85 6.78
CA PRO A 212 -7.13 -19.67 5.37
C PRO A 212 -7.51 -18.27 4.87
N GLN A 213 -6.59 -17.62 4.19
CA GLN A 213 -6.82 -16.29 3.63
C GLN A 213 -7.90 -16.32 2.54
N THR A 214 -8.91 -15.47 2.66
CA THR A 214 -9.96 -15.31 1.67
C THR A 214 -9.60 -14.18 0.71
N TYR A 215 -9.73 -14.43 -0.59
CA TYR A 215 -9.47 -13.45 -1.64
C TYR A 215 -10.78 -13.09 -2.35
N ALA A 216 -10.99 -11.81 -2.58
CA ALA A 216 -12.04 -11.31 -3.46
C ALA A 216 -11.43 -10.82 -4.78
N LEU A 217 -12.15 -11.02 -5.88
CA LEU A 217 -11.83 -10.40 -7.15
C LEU A 217 -12.52 -9.04 -7.22
N GLY A 218 -11.73 -7.96 -7.34
CA GLY A 218 -12.23 -6.61 -7.53
C GLY A 218 -11.91 -6.09 -8.92
N ILE A 219 -12.89 -5.41 -9.53
CA ILE A 219 -12.72 -4.66 -10.79
C ILE A 219 -13.07 -3.21 -10.47
N LYS A 220 -12.21 -2.28 -10.86
CA LYS A 220 -12.43 -0.86 -10.68
C LYS A 220 -12.39 -0.14 -12.02
N GLU A 221 -13.33 0.79 -12.19
CA GLU A 221 -13.44 1.64 -13.36
C GLU A 221 -13.56 3.10 -12.92
N LEU A 222 -13.04 4.01 -13.70
CA LEU A 222 -13.23 5.45 -13.53
C LEU A 222 -14.19 5.95 -14.61
N TRP A 223 -15.24 6.62 -14.19
CA TRP A 223 -16.30 7.09 -15.09
C TRP A 223 -16.48 8.60 -14.99
N ASP A 224 -16.52 9.27 -16.13
CA ASP A 224 -17.02 10.63 -16.20
C ASP A 224 -18.55 10.63 -16.15
N VAL A 225 -19.10 11.30 -15.15
CA VAL A 225 -20.56 11.45 -15.02
C VAL A 225 -20.98 12.85 -15.44
N THR A 226 -22.19 12.95 -15.99
CA THR A 226 -22.75 14.27 -16.33
C THR A 226 -22.97 15.10 -15.06
N PRO A 227 -22.73 16.43 -15.10
CA PRO A 227 -22.84 17.29 -13.91
C PRO A 227 -24.16 17.14 -13.13
N GLU A 228 -25.28 16.91 -13.84
CA GLU A 228 -26.59 16.77 -13.21
C GLU A 228 -26.75 15.48 -12.37
N LYS A 229 -25.85 14.51 -12.56
CA LYS A 229 -25.85 13.24 -11.83
C LYS A 229 -24.74 13.16 -10.77
N HIS A 230 -23.80 14.09 -10.85
CA HIS A 230 -22.68 14.15 -9.91
C HIS A 230 -23.14 14.76 -8.58
N ILE A 231 -22.84 14.08 -7.50
CA ILE A 231 -22.96 14.63 -6.13
C ILE A 231 -21.65 14.34 -5.42
N GLU A 232 -20.95 15.42 -5.11
CA GLU A 232 -19.65 15.35 -4.45
C GLU A 232 -19.76 14.70 -3.07
N GLY A 233 -18.86 13.75 -2.80
CA GLY A 233 -18.82 13.02 -1.52
C GLY A 233 -19.91 11.97 -1.35
N ARG A 234 -20.73 11.68 -2.39
CA ARG A 234 -21.71 10.60 -2.33
C ARG A 234 -21.01 9.25 -2.47
N ILE A 235 -21.35 8.33 -1.56
CA ILE A 235 -20.93 6.93 -1.62
C ILE A 235 -22.17 6.04 -1.76
N ILE A 236 -22.08 5.07 -2.65
CA ILE A 236 -23.18 4.12 -2.88
C ILE A 236 -22.60 2.70 -2.76
N HIS A 237 -23.05 1.97 -1.77
CA HIS A 237 -22.83 0.53 -1.67
C HIS A 237 -23.92 -0.21 -2.42
N THR A 238 -23.55 -1.20 -3.23
CA THR A 238 -24.53 -1.98 -4.00
C THR A 238 -24.41 -3.47 -3.71
N GLN A 239 -25.53 -4.16 -3.75
CA GLN A 239 -25.62 -5.62 -3.71
C GLN A 239 -26.75 -6.13 -4.60
N GLY A 240 -26.75 -7.43 -4.91
CA GLY A 240 -27.76 -8.06 -5.75
C GLY A 240 -27.32 -8.21 -7.20
N TRP A 241 -28.15 -7.82 -8.18
CA TRP A 241 -27.81 -7.97 -9.59
C TRP A 241 -26.51 -7.25 -9.96
N PRO A 242 -25.63 -7.83 -10.79
CA PRO A 242 -25.80 -9.09 -11.56
C PRO A 242 -25.48 -10.37 -10.79
N LEU A 243 -24.99 -10.26 -9.54
CA LEU A 243 -24.64 -11.42 -8.72
C LEU A 243 -25.90 -12.09 -8.17
N LYS A 244 -26.01 -13.43 -8.33
CA LYS A 244 -27.16 -14.21 -7.86
C LYS A 244 -26.77 -15.24 -6.81
N GLU A 245 -25.68 -15.96 -7.05
CA GLU A 245 -25.24 -17.10 -6.23
C GLU A 245 -23.87 -16.83 -5.58
N THR A 246 -23.24 -15.70 -5.92
CA THR A 246 -21.94 -15.30 -5.41
C THR A 246 -22.11 -14.16 -4.44
N VAL A 247 -21.41 -14.23 -3.31
CA VAL A 247 -21.33 -13.11 -2.36
C VAL A 247 -20.48 -12.01 -2.98
N GLY A 248 -21.02 -10.80 -2.96
CA GLY A 248 -20.32 -9.64 -3.49
C GLY A 248 -21.26 -8.46 -3.69
N GLY A 249 -20.68 -7.38 -4.14
CA GLY A 249 -21.36 -6.13 -4.41
C GLY A 249 -20.43 -5.15 -5.09
N GLY A 250 -20.80 -3.89 -5.07
CA GLY A 250 -19.97 -2.81 -5.59
C GLY A 250 -20.10 -1.57 -4.73
N PHE A 251 -19.26 -0.60 -5.02
CA PHE A 251 -19.38 0.75 -4.47
C PHE A 251 -19.06 1.78 -5.57
N ILE A 252 -19.73 2.91 -5.48
CA ILE A 252 -19.61 4.03 -6.41
C ILE A 252 -19.36 5.27 -5.57
#